data_3ce881f38ce980e909ed5ce4c1c5a22f
#
_entry.id   3ce881f38ce980e909ed5ce4c1c5a22f
#
_cell.length_a   1.000
_cell.length_b   1.000
_cell.length_c   1.000
_cell.angle_alpha   90.00
_cell.angle_beta   90.00
_cell.angle_gamma   90.00
#
_symmetry.space_group_name_H-M   'P 1'
#
loop_
_entity.id
_entity.type
_entity.pdbx_description
1 polymer ?
#
loop_
_entity_poly.entity_id
_entity_poly.type
_entity_poly.pdbx_seq_one_letter_code
_entity_poly.pdbx_strand_id
1 'polypeptide(L)'
;MVREAIILAGGLGTRLKNVLNNIPKPMAPIDDKPFLSYLLSFLGRQGIKRVILAVGYKGDYIANFFRKKYLDIDLLYSFEDENSLLGTGGAILKASKLINDEDFFVLNGDTIFEVNLMEMYRFHKSKNADITIALKPMDNVMRYGAVEIDKEGRIINFIEKGIEKYGLINGGIYLISKKFMHNLNLAESFSFEQDLIQKYFGLYKFYGIKFDSYFIDIGVPEDYERAKIELSRRY
;
A
#
# COMPACT_ATOMS: atom_id res chain seq x y z
N MET A 1 3.37 12.11 15.62
CA MET A 1 3.47 12.09 14.14
C MET A 1 3.99 10.72 13.76
N VAL A 2 3.32 10.01 12.87
CA VAL A 2 3.75 8.69 12.40
C VAL A 2 5.02 8.85 11.54
N ARG A 3 6.04 8.05 11.83
CA ARG A 3 7.34 8.05 11.13
C ARG A 3 7.68 6.69 10.53
N GLU A 4 6.80 5.72 10.68
CA GLU A 4 7.01 4.34 10.26
C GLU A 4 5.97 3.90 9.23
N ALA A 5 6.41 3.12 8.26
CA ALA A 5 5.54 2.56 7.24
C ALA A 5 5.91 1.09 6.92
N ILE A 6 4.94 0.33 6.45
CA ILE A 6 5.12 -0.99 5.84
C ILE A 6 4.87 -0.85 4.34
N ILE A 7 5.73 -1.42 3.51
CA ILE A 7 5.48 -1.57 2.08
C ILE A 7 5.29 -3.04 1.77
N LEU A 8 4.17 -3.37 1.11
CA LEU A 8 3.87 -4.72 0.64
C LEU A 8 4.64 -5.02 -0.65
N ALA A 9 5.71 -5.75 -0.56
CA ALA A 9 6.64 -6.06 -1.64
C ALA A 9 6.81 -7.57 -1.91
N GLY A 10 5.92 -8.42 -1.36
CA GLY A 10 6.02 -9.88 -1.42
C GLY A 10 5.26 -10.56 -2.56
N GLY A 11 4.48 -9.81 -3.34
CA GLY A 11 3.59 -10.37 -4.37
C GLY A 11 4.31 -10.97 -5.57
N LEU A 12 3.73 -12.05 -6.15
CA LEU A 12 4.28 -12.78 -7.31
C LEU A 12 4.30 -11.97 -8.62
N GLY A 13 3.57 -10.87 -8.73
CA GLY A 13 3.56 -9.98 -9.91
C GLY A 13 3.18 -10.65 -11.23
N THR A 14 2.28 -11.64 -11.23
CA THR A 14 2.00 -12.55 -12.35
C THR A 14 1.64 -11.86 -13.66
N ARG A 15 0.94 -10.71 -13.61
CA ARG A 15 0.51 -9.96 -14.81
C ARG A 15 1.65 -9.29 -15.59
N LEU A 16 2.73 -8.93 -14.90
CA LEU A 16 3.94 -8.34 -15.50
C LEU A 16 5.09 -9.35 -15.66
N LYS A 17 4.90 -10.61 -15.34
CA LYS A 17 5.95 -11.62 -15.33
C LYS A 17 6.69 -11.73 -16.67
N ASN A 18 5.95 -11.65 -17.77
CA ASN A 18 6.53 -11.71 -19.12
C ASN A 18 7.30 -10.45 -19.52
N VAL A 19 6.96 -9.29 -18.93
CA VAL A 19 7.61 -8.00 -19.20
C VAL A 19 8.85 -7.84 -18.32
N LEU A 20 8.79 -8.32 -17.08
CA LEU A 20 9.83 -8.11 -16.07
C LEU A 20 10.89 -9.24 -15.99
N ASN A 21 10.85 -10.26 -16.87
CA ASN A 21 11.87 -11.32 -16.90
C ASN A 21 12.21 -11.88 -15.49
N ASN A 22 11.18 -12.23 -14.71
CA ASN A 22 11.33 -12.73 -13.34
C ASN A 22 11.88 -11.73 -12.29
N ILE A 23 11.89 -10.44 -12.54
CA ILE A 23 12.19 -9.42 -11.53
C ILE A 23 10.93 -9.22 -10.65
N PRO A 24 11.04 -9.10 -9.31
CA PRO A 24 9.90 -8.76 -8.46
C PRO A 24 9.30 -7.40 -8.87
N LYS A 25 7.98 -7.29 -8.87
CA LYS A 25 7.26 -6.10 -9.35
C LYS A 25 7.74 -4.78 -8.72
N PRO A 26 8.01 -4.67 -7.41
CA PRO A 26 8.58 -3.45 -6.82
C PRO A 26 9.96 -3.09 -7.37
N MET A 27 10.66 -4.05 -7.96
CA MET A 27 11.97 -3.87 -8.61
C MET A 27 11.88 -3.59 -10.11
N ALA A 28 10.68 -3.39 -10.65
CA ALA A 28 10.47 -3.03 -12.05
C ALA A 28 11.31 -1.80 -12.40
N PRO A 29 12.19 -1.84 -13.43
CA PRO A 29 13.08 -0.74 -13.75
C PRO A 29 12.29 0.43 -14.35
N ILE A 30 12.49 1.61 -13.76
CA ILE A 30 12.05 2.91 -14.27
C ILE A 30 13.34 3.72 -14.46
N ASP A 31 13.74 3.98 -15.71
CA ASP A 31 15.08 4.48 -16.04
C ASP A 31 16.19 3.61 -15.37
N ASP A 32 17.04 4.23 -14.59
CA ASP A 32 18.18 3.60 -13.89
C ASP A 32 17.82 3.07 -12.48
N LYS A 33 16.56 3.21 -12.02
CA LYS A 33 16.14 2.89 -10.66
C LYS A 33 14.95 1.94 -10.63
N PRO A 34 14.84 1.07 -9.61
CA PRO A 34 13.63 0.29 -9.41
C PRO A 34 12.44 1.17 -8.95
N PHE A 35 11.23 0.77 -9.31
CA PHE A 35 9.99 1.46 -8.90
C PHE A 35 9.93 1.74 -7.40
N LEU A 36 10.37 0.81 -6.57
CA LEU A 36 10.41 0.96 -5.11
C LEU A 36 11.25 2.15 -4.66
N SER A 37 12.26 2.57 -5.43
CA SER A 37 13.07 3.76 -5.14
C SER A 37 12.24 5.05 -5.17
N TYR A 38 11.29 5.14 -6.08
CA TYR A 38 10.38 6.28 -6.20
C TYR A 38 9.40 6.32 -5.02
N LEU A 39 8.88 5.15 -4.63
CA LEU A 39 7.99 5.03 -3.49
C LEU A 39 8.70 5.39 -2.16
N LEU A 40 9.94 4.91 -1.96
CA LEU A 40 10.76 5.28 -0.81
C LEU A 40 11.09 6.79 -0.83
N SER A 41 11.40 7.37 -1.99
CA SER A 41 11.65 8.81 -2.12
C SER A 41 10.41 9.63 -1.77
N PHE A 42 9.22 9.21 -2.19
CA PHE A 42 7.95 9.80 -1.79
C PHE A 42 7.79 9.77 -0.26
N LEU A 43 7.98 8.61 0.37
CA LEU A 43 7.86 8.47 1.83
C LEU A 43 8.86 9.36 2.59
N GLY A 44 10.09 9.46 2.12
CA GLY A 44 11.12 10.33 2.71
C GLY A 44 10.70 11.80 2.71
N ARG A 45 10.15 12.29 1.58
CA ARG A 45 9.60 13.66 1.47
C ARG A 45 8.40 13.89 2.40
N GLN A 46 7.63 12.85 2.71
CA GLN A 46 6.51 12.91 3.66
C GLN A 46 6.96 12.79 5.14
N GLY A 47 8.25 12.66 5.43
CA GLY A 47 8.80 12.61 6.77
C GLY A 47 8.87 11.22 7.41
N ILE A 48 8.62 10.16 6.66
CA ILE A 48 8.85 8.77 7.11
C ILE A 48 10.35 8.56 7.28
N LYS A 49 10.74 7.92 8.38
CA LYS A 49 12.13 7.67 8.76
C LYS A 49 12.49 6.19 8.81
N ARG A 50 11.49 5.33 8.90
CA ARG A 50 11.70 3.89 8.99
C ARG A 50 10.63 3.16 8.17
N VAL A 51 11.06 2.22 7.33
CA VAL A 51 10.19 1.42 6.49
C VAL A 51 10.48 -0.06 6.72
N ILE A 52 9.42 -0.83 6.94
CA ILE A 52 9.45 -2.29 6.96
C ILE A 52 9.00 -2.78 5.58
N LEU A 53 9.88 -3.43 4.84
CA LEU A 53 9.54 -4.07 3.59
C LEU A 53 9.03 -5.49 3.89
N ALA A 54 7.74 -5.72 3.68
CA ALA A 54 7.15 -7.05 3.75
C ALA A 54 7.44 -7.75 2.42
N VAL A 55 8.39 -8.68 2.42
CA VAL A 55 8.93 -9.33 1.23
C VAL A 55 8.66 -10.84 1.25
N GLY A 56 8.32 -11.38 0.11
CA GLY A 56 8.14 -12.81 -0.13
C GLY A 56 8.94 -13.21 -1.36
N TYR A 57 8.28 -13.36 -2.50
CA TYR A 57 8.94 -13.75 -3.76
C TYR A 57 10.18 -12.90 -4.05
N LYS A 58 11.34 -13.56 -4.11
CA LYS A 58 12.66 -12.93 -4.31
C LYS A 58 12.96 -11.79 -3.33
N GLY A 59 12.54 -11.92 -2.08
CA GLY A 59 12.78 -10.93 -1.03
C GLY A 59 14.26 -10.61 -0.84
N ASP A 60 15.15 -11.61 -0.96
CA ASP A 60 16.59 -11.42 -0.87
C ASP A 60 17.14 -10.50 -1.98
N TYR A 61 16.57 -10.54 -3.19
CA TYR A 61 16.95 -9.64 -4.28
C TYR A 61 16.69 -8.18 -3.90
N ILE A 62 15.52 -7.90 -3.30
CA ILE A 62 15.16 -6.56 -2.80
C ILE A 62 16.09 -6.16 -1.66
N ALA A 63 16.32 -7.05 -0.68
CA ALA A 63 17.15 -6.77 0.48
C ALA A 63 18.63 -6.53 0.11
N ASN A 64 19.17 -7.28 -0.83
CA ASN A 64 20.53 -7.09 -1.32
C ASN A 64 20.72 -5.76 -2.06
N PHE A 65 19.69 -5.29 -2.79
CA PHE A 65 19.74 -4.01 -3.49
C PHE A 65 19.68 -2.83 -2.52
N PHE A 66 18.65 -2.76 -1.67
CA PHE A 66 18.41 -1.60 -0.80
C PHE A 66 19.18 -1.64 0.51
N ARG A 67 19.62 -2.82 0.96
CA ARG A 67 20.37 -3.02 2.23
C ARG A 67 19.59 -2.47 3.43
N LYS A 68 20.27 -1.82 4.37
CA LYS A 68 19.68 -1.33 5.63
C LYS A 68 19.19 0.12 5.59
N LYS A 69 19.45 0.83 4.50
CA LYS A 69 19.13 2.26 4.38
C LYS A 69 18.95 2.68 2.94
N TYR A 70 17.97 3.53 2.69
CA TYR A 70 17.81 4.21 1.41
C TYR A 70 17.52 5.69 1.66
N LEU A 71 18.40 6.58 1.14
CA LEU A 71 18.42 8.01 1.52
C LEU A 71 18.46 8.13 3.06
N ASP A 72 17.54 8.87 3.66
CA ASP A 72 17.40 9.06 5.11
C ASP A 72 16.40 8.10 5.79
N ILE A 73 16.02 7.01 5.12
CA ILE A 73 15.07 6.02 5.62
C ILE A 73 15.83 4.76 6.04
N ASP A 74 15.64 4.34 7.28
CA ASP A 74 16.09 3.05 7.77
C ASP A 74 15.16 1.94 7.26
N LEU A 75 15.76 0.87 6.71
CA LEU A 75 15.01 -0.25 6.12
C LEU A 75 15.15 -1.51 6.97
N LEU A 76 14.02 -2.12 7.25
CA LEU A 76 13.90 -3.44 7.85
C LEU A 76 13.13 -4.36 6.90
N TYR A 77 13.29 -5.65 7.08
CA TYR A 77 12.66 -6.65 6.21
C TYR A 77 11.87 -7.65 7.05
N SER A 78 10.62 -7.87 6.64
CA SER A 78 9.76 -8.92 7.16
C SER A 78 9.63 -9.97 6.06
N PHE A 79 10.44 -11.03 6.13
CA PHE A 79 10.43 -12.10 5.14
C PHE A 79 9.28 -13.07 5.35
N GLU A 80 8.58 -13.40 4.29
CA GLU A 80 7.64 -14.52 4.23
C GLU A 80 8.33 -15.73 3.59
N ASP A 81 7.88 -16.93 3.94
CA ASP A 81 8.28 -18.14 3.21
C ASP A 81 7.61 -18.13 1.83
N GLU A 82 8.40 -18.25 0.77
CA GLU A 82 7.89 -18.27 -0.62
C GLU A 82 6.91 -19.41 -0.87
N ASN A 83 6.99 -20.51 -0.10
CA ASN A 83 6.11 -21.67 -0.20
C ASN A 83 4.84 -21.55 0.68
N SER A 84 4.79 -20.57 1.56
CA SER A 84 3.70 -20.35 2.52
C SER A 84 3.40 -18.87 2.69
N LEU A 85 2.86 -18.25 1.64
CA LEU A 85 2.52 -16.82 1.65
C LEU A 85 1.37 -16.54 2.62
N LEU A 86 1.54 -15.51 3.42
CA LEU A 86 0.57 -15.10 4.44
C LEU A 86 -0.59 -14.25 3.89
N GLY A 87 -0.57 -13.95 2.59
CA GLY A 87 -1.47 -12.96 2.02
C GLY A 87 -1.19 -11.54 2.51
N THR A 88 -1.88 -10.55 1.95
CA THR A 88 -1.59 -9.14 2.29
C THR A 88 -1.82 -8.80 3.75
N GLY A 89 -2.86 -9.37 4.37
CA GLY A 89 -3.18 -9.12 5.78
C GLY A 89 -2.21 -9.79 6.75
N GLY A 90 -1.85 -11.05 6.50
CA GLY A 90 -0.85 -11.75 7.33
C GLY A 90 0.54 -11.12 7.22
N ALA A 91 0.93 -10.65 6.01
CA ALA A 91 2.16 -9.91 5.78
C ALA A 91 2.21 -8.61 6.61
N ILE A 92 1.10 -7.83 6.61
CA ILE A 92 0.97 -6.62 7.42
C ILE A 92 1.07 -6.99 8.92
N LEU A 93 0.33 -7.99 9.37
CA LEU A 93 0.33 -8.40 10.78
C LEU A 93 1.73 -8.85 11.24
N LYS A 94 2.45 -9.62 10.42
CA LYS A 94 3.82 -10.02 10.70
C LYS A 94 4.77 -8.83 10.78
N ALA A 95 4.75 -7.96 9.77
CA ALA A 95 5.60 -6.78 9.69
C ALA A 95 5.30 -5.75 10.79
N SER A 96 4.04 -5.63 11.21
CA SER A 96 3.62 -4.68 12.27
C SER A 96 4.23 -4.98 13.65
N LYS A 97 4.72 -6.20 13.87
CA LYS A 97 5.49 -6.54 15.09
C LYS A 97 6.81 -5.77 15.19
N LEU A 98 7.33 -5.29 14.05
CA LEU A 98 8.56 -4.49 13.97
C LEU A 98 8.28 -2.97 14.09
N ILE A 99 7.03 -2.53 14.08
CA ILE A 99 6.62 -1.13 14.23
C ILE A 99 6.72 -0.71 15.68
N ASN A 100 7.23 0.50 15.94
CA ASN A 100 7.26 1.12 17.27
C ASN A 100 6.12 2.10 17.49
N ASP A 101 5.71 2.83 16.43
CA ASP A 101 4.64 3.82 16.50
C ASP A 101 3.28 3.18 16.85
N GLU A 102 2.37 3.97 17.44
CA GLU A 102 0.99 3.53 17.78
C GLU A 102 0.11 3.36 16.53
N ASP A 103 0.36 4.14 15.51
CA ASP A 103 -0.25 4.06 14.20
C ASP A 103 0.85 3.94 13.16
N PHE A 104 0.60 3.27 12.04
CA PHE A 104 1.59 3.11 10.98
C PHE A 104 0.94 3.11 9.60
N PHE A 105 1.69 3.62 8.62
CA PHE A 105 1.25 3.55 7.23
C PHE A 105 1.52 2.18 6.63
N VAL A 106 0.63 1.76 5.72
CA VAL A 106 0.83 0.61 4.84
C VAL A 106 0.64 1.06 3.41
N LEU A 107 1.56 0.67 2.51
CA LEU A 107 1.49 1.01 1.10
C LEU A 107 1.65 -0.25 0.23
N ASN A 108 0.90 -0.30 -0.86
CA ASN A 108 1.14 -1.28 -1.91
C ASN A 108 2.46 -0.97 -2.61
N GLY A 109 3.33 -1.98 -2.77
CA GLY A 109 4.67 -1.81 -3.33
C GLY A 109 4.72 -1.62 -4.86
N ASP A 110 3.58 -1.57 -5.51
CA ASP A 110 3.40 -1.41 -6.94
C ASP A 110 2.59 -0.17 -7.34
N THR A 111 2.31 0.69 -6.35
CA THR A 111 1.45 1.88 -6.53
C THR A 111 2.14 3.11 -5.96
N ILE A 112 2.13 4.21 -6.70
CA ILE A 112 2.46 5.54 -6.19
C ILE A 112 1.18 6.37 -6.19
N PHE A 113 0.85 6.90 -5.02
CA PHE A 113 -0.24 7.84 -4.82
C PHE A 113 0.28 8.99 -3.96
N GLU A 114 0.44 10.17 -4.56
CA GLU A 114 1.09 11.33 -3.90
C GLU A 114 0.13 12.03 -2.94
N VAL A 115 -0.30 11.33 -1.90
CA VAL A 115 -1.17 11.88 -0.86
C VAL A 115 -0.38 12.66 0.20
N ASN A 116 -1.03 13.56 0.90
CA ASN A 116 -0.47 14.21 2.07
C ASN A 116 -0.65 13.29 3.30
N LEU A 117 0.40 12.60 3.71
CA LEU A 117 0.35 11.66 4.85
C LEU A 117 0.03 12.36 6.17
N MET A 118 0.42 13.63 6.35
CA MET A 118 0.09 14.39 7.54
C MET A 118 -1.41 14.73 7.62
N GLU A 119 -2.02 15.08 6.49
CA GLU A 119 -3.46 15.29 6.40
C GLU A 119 -4.23 14.01 6.72
N MET A 120 -3.80 12.89 6.13
CA MET A 120 -4.36 11.57 6.42
C MET A 120 -4.24 11.20 7.90
N TYR A 121 -3.10 11.49 8.54
CA TYR A 121 -2.90 11.27 9.97
C TYR A 121 -3.84 12.12 10.84
N ARG A 122 -3.96 13.43 10.54
CA ARG A 122 -4.88 14.32 11.27
C ARG A 122 -6.33 13.85 11.16
N PHE A 123 -6.75 13.44 9.97
CA PHE A 123 -8.08 12.88 9.74
C PHE A 123 -8.29 11.59 10.55
N HIS A 124 -7.36 10.65 10.49
CA HIS A 124 -7.39 9.39 11.24
C HIS A 124 -7.57 9.63 12.75
N LYS A 125 -6.75 10.52 13.33
CA LYS A 125 -6.85 10.86 14.77
C LYS A 125 -8.16 11.56 15.09
N SER A 126 -8.66 12.45 14.25
CA SER A 126 -9.93 13.17 14.48
C SER A 126 -11.14 12.24 14.51
N LYS A 127 -11.09 11.15 13.75
CA LYS A 127 -12.13 10.12 13.69
C LYS A 127 -11.93 8.99 14.73
N ASN A 128 -10.80 8.99 15.45
CA ASN A 128 -10.38 7.86 16.29
C ASN A 128 -10.53 6.53 15.51
N ALA A 129 -9.99 6.55 14.27
CA ALA A 129 -10.18 5.48 13.30
C ALA A 129 -9.32 4.25 13.66
N ASP A 130 -9.79 3.07 13.30
CA ASP A 130 -9.03 1.83 13.35
C ASP A 130 -8.20 1.68 12.06
N ILE A 131 -8.82 2.02 10.91
CA ILE A 131 -8.18 2.07 9.60
C ILE A 131 -8.67 3.33 8.86
N THR A 132 -7.75 4.03 8.20
CA THR A 132 -8.06 5.07 7.21
C THR A 132 -7.46 4.67 5.87
N ILE A 133 -8.23 4.80 4.79
CA ILE A 133 -7.84 4.46 3.41
C ILE A 133 -7.74 5.74 2.58
N ALA A 134 -6.64 5.92 1.86
CA ALA A 134 -6.55 6.97 0.85
C ALA A 134 -7.35 6.57 -0.38
N LEU A 135 -8.33 7.39 -0.77
CA LEU A 135 -9.25 7.14 -1.87
C LEU A 135 -8.95 8.07 -3.04
N LYS A 136 -8.78 7.50 -4.24
CA LYS A 136 -8.60 8.25 -5.49
C LYS A 136 -9.91 8.33 -6.27
N PRO A 137 -10.41 9.54 -6.60
CA PRO A 137 -11.49 9.72 -7.57
C PRO A 137 -11.03 9.26 -8.97
N MET A 138 -11.84 8.45 -9.63
CA MET A 138 -11.60 7.94 -10.99
C MET A 138 -12.87 8.04 -11.82
N ASP A 139 -12.71 8.42 -13.09
CA ASP A 139 -13.84 8.49 -14.05
C ASP A 139 -14.38 7.08 -14.37
N ASN A 140 -13.50 6.08 -14.31
CA ASN A 140 -13.88 4.69 -14.53
C ASN A 140 -13.19 3.76 -13.51
N VAL A 141 -14.01 3.12 -12.67
CA VAL A 141 -13.54 2.21 -11.61
C VAL A 141 -13.55 0.73 -11.99
N MET A 142 -13.86 0.39 -13.24
CA MET A 142 -14.06 -0.99 -13.71
C MET A 142 -12.92 -1.94 -13.30
N ARG A 143 -11.67 -1.48 -13.34
CA ARG A 143 -10.49 -2.31 -13.01
C ARG A 143 -10.26 -2.48 -11.50
N TYR A 144 -10.70 -1.52 -10.69
CA TYR A 144 -10.33 -1.42 -9.28
C TYR A 144 -11.45 -1.83 -8.34
N GLY A 145 -12.72 -1.69 -8.77
CA GLY A 145 -13.86 -1.61 -7.88
C GLY A 145 -13.92 -0.24 -7.20
N ALA A 146 -14.99 0.02 -6.46
CA ALA A 146 -15.13 1.30 -5.79
C ALA A 146 -15.42 1.16 -4.30
N VAL A 147 -15.09 2.22 -3.56
CA VAL A 147 -15.38 2.40 -2.15
C VAL A 147 -16.39 3.52 -2.00
N GLU A 148 -17.49 3.27 -1.30
CA GLU A 148 -18.48 4.29 -0.96
C GLU A 148 -18.26 4.75 0.48
N ILE A 149 -18.33 6.07 0.68
CA ILE A 149 -18.21 6.70 1.99
C ILE A 149 -19.37 7.64 2.24
N ASP A 150 -19.76 7.79 3.50
CA ASP A 150 -20.73 8.81 3.92
C ASP A 150 -20.11 10.23 3.97
N LYS A 151 -20.92 11.21 4.42
CA LYS A 151 -20.49 12.62 4.55
C LYS A 151 -19.35 12.81 5.57
N GLU A 152 -19.22 11.90 6.52
CA GLU A 152 -18.19 11.90 7.56
C GLU A 152 -16.91 11.16 7.13
N GLY A 153 -16.93 10.55 5.94
CA GLY A 153 -15.85 9.74 5.41
C GLY A 153 -15.85 8.28 5.89
N ARG A 154 -16.91 7.83 6.62
CA ARG A 154 -17.00 6.45 7.04
C ARG A 154 -17.27 5.55 5.83
N ILE A 155 -16.58 4.42 5.74
CA ILE A 155 -16.80 3.44 4.68
C ILE A 155 -18.15 2.75 4.93
N ILE A 156 -19.02 2.79 3.91
CA ILE A 156 -20.39 2.24 3.97
C ILE A 156 -20.61 1.11 2.96
N ASN A 157 -19.80 1.02 1.92
CA ASN A 157 -19.94 -0.03 0.91
C ASN A 157 -18.67 -0.22 0.07
N PHE A 158 -18.57 -1.41 -0.54
CA PHE A 158 -17.61 -1.75 -1.58
C PHE A 158 -18.35 -2.24 -2.82
N ILE A 159 -17.98 -1.71 -3.98
CA ILE A 159 -18.51 -2.09 -5.28
C ILE A 159 -17.48 -2.94 -5.98
N GLU A 160 -17.88 -4.12 -6.42
CA GLU A 160 -16.99 -5.05 -7.11
C GLU A 160 -16.46 -4.50 -8.44
N LYS A 161 -15.37 -5.10 -8.92
CA LYS A 161 -14.80 -4.80 -10.24
C LYS A 161 -15.77 -5.16 -11.35
N GLY A 162 -15.60 -4.53 -12.51
CA GLY A 162 -16.41 -4.80 -13.70
C GLY A 162 -17.55 -3.81 -13.95
N ILE A 163 -17.75 -2.84 -13.06
CA ILE A 163 -18.78 -1.80 -13.23
C ILE A 163 -18.12 -0.53 -13.77
N GLU A 164 -18.56 -0.09 -14.95
CA GLU A 164 -18.09 1.14 -15.57
C GLU A 164 -18.87 2.33 -15.03
N LYS A 165 -18.27 3.07 -14.12
CA LYS A 165 -18.83 4.29 -13.55
C LYS A 165 -17.76 5.15 -12.90
N TYR A 166 -18.05 6.43 -12.68
CA TYR A 166 -17.28 7.29 -11.77
C TYR A 166 -17.37 6.76 -10.34
N GLY A 167 -16.26 6.83 -9.60
CA GLY A 167 -16.24 6.41 -8.21
C GLY A 167 -14.92 6.69 -7.52
N LEU A 168 -14.83 6.28 -6.26
CA LEU A 168 -13.62 6.34 -5.47
C LEU A 168 -12.98 4.96 -5.41
N ILE A 169 -11.74 4.85 -5.84
CA ILE A 169 -10.99 3.59 -5.70
C ILE A 169 -10.11 3.60 -4.45
N ASN A 170 -9.82 2.42 -3.95
CA ASN A 170 -8.77 2.22 -2.95
C ASN A 170 -7.41 2.53 -3.59
N GLY A 171 -6.73 3.57 -3.10
CA GLY A 171 -5.44 4.04 -3.63
C GLY A 171 -4.23 3.26 -3.13
N GLY A 172 -4.43 2.19 -2.34
CA GLY A 172 -3.34 1.34 -1.87
C GLY A 172 -2.47 1.96 -0.77
N ILE A 173 -2.96 3.00 -0.10
CA ILE A 173 -2.33 3.60 1.09
C ILE A 173 -3.31 3.57 2.25
N TYR A 174 -2.84 3.03 3.37
CA TYR A 174 -3.63 2.85 4.58
C TYR A 174 -2.89 3.44 5.78
N LEU A 175 -3.61 3.98 6.73
CA LEU A 175 -3.13 4.28 8.07
C LEU A 175 -3.88 3.41 9.05
N ILE A 176 -3.15 2.66 9.87
CA ILE A 176 -3.68 1.58 10.71
C ILE A 176 -3.28 1.80 12.16
N SER A 177 -4.24 1.68 13.08
CA SER A 177 -3.97 1.61 14.51
C SER A 177 -3.29 0.27 14.83
N LYS A 178 -2.09 0.31 15.40
CA LYS A 178 -1.36 -0.90 15.82
C LYS A 178 -2.15 -1.71 16.85
N LYS A 179 -2.77 -1.03 17.81
CA LYS A 179 -3.64 -1.66 18.80
C LYS A 179 -4.79 -2.43 18.15
N PHE A 180 -5.47 -1.83 17.17
CA PHE A 180 -6.52 -2.49 16.40
C PHE A 180 -5.99 -3.75 15.73
N MET A 181 -4.91 -3.63 14.95
CA MET A 181 -4.34 -4.73 14.17
C MET A 181 -3.92 -5.92 15.05
N HIS A 182 -3.34 -5.66 16.22
CA HIS A 182 -2.88 -6.72 17.12
C HIS A 182 -3.98 -7.36 17.96
N ASN A 183 -5.14 -6.72 18.08
CA ASN A 183 -6.30 -7.28 18.80
C ASN A 183 -7.23 -8.11 17.91
N LEU A 184 -6.96 -8.18 16.59
CA LEU A 184 -7.72 -9.00 15.68
C LEU A 184 -7.41 -10.49 15.90
N ASN A 185 -8.45 -11.30 15.95
CA ASN A 185 -8.33 -12.76 15.96
C ASN A 185 -8.64 -13.29 14.55
N LEU A 186 -7.66 -13.20 13.67
CA LEU A 186 -7.75 -13.63 12.27
C LEU A 186 -6.84 -14.84 12.03
N ALA A 187 -7.08 -15.55 10.93
CA ALA A 187 -6.18 -16.59 10.46
C ALA A 187 -4.77 -16.02 10.21
N GLU A 188 -3.74 -16.87 10.23
CA GLU A 188 -2.37 -16.44 9.95
C GLU A 188 -2.20 -15.92 8.51
N SER A 189 -2.89 -16.56 7.55
CA SER A 189 -2.94 -16.14 6.14
C SER A 189 -4.32 -15.59 5.80
N PHE A 190 -4.38 -14.32 5.38
CA PHE A 190 -5.61 -13.66 4.95
C PHE A 190 -5.35 -12.46 4.05
N SER A 191 -6.36 -12.08 3.26
CA SER A 191 -6.35 -10.85 2.45
C SER A 191 -6.75 -9.66 3.31
N PHE A 192 -5.90 -8.62 3.34
CA PHE A 192 -6.20 -7.39 4.06
C PHE A 192 -7.48 -6.71 3.56
N GLU A 193 -7.67 -6.66 2.24
CA GLU A 193 -8.85 -6.04 1.65
C GLU A 193 -10.10 -6.92 1.77
N GLN A 194 -10.02 -8.18 1.31
CA GLN A 194 -11.19 -9.06 1.22
C GLN A 194 -11.61 -9.60 2.59
N ASP A 195 -10.65 -10.10 3.37
CA ASP A 195 -10.95 -10.81 4.61
C ASP A 195 -11.03 -9.89 5.83
N LEU A 196 -10.46 -8.69 5.78
CA LEU A 196 -10.57 -7.72 6.86
C LEU A 196 -11.45 -6.53 6.45
N ILE A 197 -11.04 -5.71 5.48
CA ILE A 197 -11.73 -4.44 5.23
C ILE A 197 -13.18 -4.70 4.77
N GLN A 198 -13.38 -5.50 3.73
CA GLN A 198 -14.70 -5.75 3.14
C GLN A 198 -15.65 -6.51 4.08
N LYS A 199 -15.12 -7.40 4.93
CA LYS A 199 -15.98 -8.15 5.88
C LYS A 199 -16.38 -7.34 7.10
N TYR A 200 -15.55 -6.38 7.52
CA TYR A 200 -15.69 -5.77 8.84
C TYR A 200 -15.91 -4.25 8.84
N PHE A 201 -16.03 -3.59 7.67
CA PHE A 201 -16.22 -2.13 7.61
C PHE A 201 -17.44 -1.63 8.39
N GLY A 202 -18.48 -2.44 8.54
CA GLY A 202 -19.67 -2.11 9.34
C GLY A 202 -19.47 -2.22 10.85
N LEU A 203 -18.46 -2.98 11.31
CA LEU A 203 -18.22 -3.28 12.72
C LEU A 203 -17.15 -2.39 13.37
N TYR A 204 -16.15 -1.99 12.58
CA TYR A 204 -15.02 -1.20 13.05
C TYR A 204 -15.04 0.22 12.47
N LYS A 205 -14.17 1.08 12.96
CA LYS A 205 -14.07 2.49 12.56
C LYS A 205 -13.16 2.62 11.33
N PHE A 206 -13.68 2.19 10.17
CA PHE A 206 -12.98 2.31 8.90
C PHE A 206 -13.45 3.54 8.15
N TYR A 207 -12.50 4.37 7.76
CA TYR A 207 -12.74 5.64 7.08
C TYR A 207 -11.96 5.73 5.77
N GLY A 208 -12.46 6.53 4.84
CA GLY A 208 -11.79 6.90 3.61
C GLY A 208 -11.62 8.41 3.54
N ILE A 209 -10.45 8.86 3.06
CA ILE A 209 -10.18 10.26 2.76
C ILE A 209 -9.81 10.41 1.30
N LYS A 210 -10.41 11.39 0.60
CA LYS A 210 -10.22 11.61 -0.83
C LYS A 210 -8.98 12.45 -1.08
N PHE A 211 -8.17 12.01 -2.04
CA PHE A 211 -7.06 12.80 -2.58
C PHE A 211 -7.14 12.78 -4.11
N ASP A 212 -7.12 13.95 -4.72
CA ASP A 212 -7.07 14.08 -6.19
C ASP A 212 -5.66 14.43 -6.66
N SER A 213 -4.68 13.70 -6.16
CA SER A 213 -3.27 13.84 -6.51
C SER A 213 -2.84 12.76 -7.52
N TYR A 214 -1.58 12.83 -7.96
CA TYR A 214 -1.02 11.87 -8.90
C TYR A 214 -1.14 10.44 -8.39
N PHE A 215 -1.59 9.56 -9.29
CA PHE A 215 -1.79 8.15 -9.01
C PHE A 215 -1.31 7.30 -10.18
N ILE A 216 -0.50 6.29 -9.90
CA ILE A 216 -0.11 5.26 -10.86
C ILE A 216 0.06 3.91 -10.17
N ASP A 217 -0.52 2.88 -10.77
CA ASP A 217 -0.39 1.47 -10.38
C ASP A 217 0.23 0.71 -11.56
N ILE A 218 1.42 0.16 -11.37
CA ILE A 218 2.10 -0.62 -12.39
C ILE A 218 1.59 -2.06 -12.50
N GLY A 219 0.29 -2.29 -12.27
CA GLY A 219 -0.34 -3.61 -12.28
C GLY A 219 -0.45 -4.28 -13.64
N VAL A 220 -0.41 -3.49 -14.72
CA VAL A 220 -0.52 -3.93 -16.11
C VAL A 220 0.54 -3.27 -17.00
N PRO A 221 0.88 -3.88 -18.16
CA PRO A 221 1.93 -3.37 -19.06
C PRO A 221 1.74 -1.92 -19.47
N GLU A 222 0.52 -1.52 -19.80
CA GLU A 222 0.23 -0.15 -20.28
C GLU A 222 0.53 0.89 -19.19
N ASP A 223 0.15 0.64 -17.95
CA ASP A 223 0.44 1.53 -16.82
C ASP A 223 1.91 1.52 -16.45
N TYR A 224 2.61 0.40 -16.64
CA TYR A 224 4.06 0.33 -16.44
C TYR A 224 4.80 1.18 -17.47
N GLU A 225 4.43 1.14 -18.77
CA GLU A 225 5.02 2.00 -19.80
C GLU A 225 4.73 3.49 -19.51
N ARG A 226 3.51 3.81 -19.06
CA ARG A 226 3.17 5.16 -18.61
C ARG A 226 4.04 5.60 -17.43
N ALA A 227 4.26 4.72 -16.44
CA ALA A 227 5.09 4.99 -15.29
C ALA A 227 6.53 5.36 -15.66
N LYS A 228 7.13 4.70 -16.64
CA LYS A 228 8.48 5.03 -17.13
C LYS A 228 8.58 6.49 -17.60
N ILE A 229 7.57 6.98 -18.31
CA ILE A 229 7.57 8.35 -18.83
C ILE A 229 7.26 9.37 -17.73
N GLU A 230 6.28 9.06 -16.88
CA GLU A 230 5.76 10.03 -15.91
C GLU A 230 6.65 10.17 -14.68
N LEU A 231 7.20 9.07 -14.15
CA LEU A 231 8.04 9.10 -12.95
C LEU A 231 9.40 9.72 -13.22
N SER A 232 10.01 9.46 -14.37
CA SER A 232 11.27 10.10 -14.80
C SER A 232 11.22 11.63 -14.81
N ARG A 233 10.03 12.20 -15.06
CA ARG A 233 9.83 13.66 -15.10
C ARG A 233 9.49 14.26 -13.75
N ARG A 234 9.04 13.44 -12.79
CA ARG A 234 8.57 13.89 -11.47
C ARG A 234 9.62 13.78 -10.37
N TYR A 235 10.56 12.87 -10.52
CA TYR A 235 11.56 12.51 -9.51
C TYR A 235 12.99 12.67 -10.02
#